data_2d510b0987a253d8d57a05dc9dc5722b
#
_entry.id   2d510b0987a253d8d57a05dc9dc5722b
#
_cell.length_a   1.000
_cell.length_b   1.000
_cell.length_c   1.000
_cell.angle_alpha   90.00
_cell.angle_beta   90.00
_cell.angle_gamma   90.00
#
_symmetry.space_group_name_H-M   'P 1'
#
loop_
_entity.id
_entity.type
_entity.pdbx_description
1 polymer ?
#
loop_
_entity_poly.entity_id
_entity_poly.type
_entity_poly.pdbx_seq_one_letter_code
_entity_poly.pdbx_strand_id
1 'polypeptide(L)'
;MKDNLISIVTPMYNGEKYVEETIQSVLKQTYPNWEMVIVDDGSKDNGPSIVEKYAQTDNRIKLLRQSNAGSSAARNNGLRHVQGRFVCFLDSDDFWEPNFLEEQLDFIKAKNSAIVFASYKRINAEGKEILKPFIVPDKVNYIGLLKSCSISCLTAMYDREKTGDVLFNEAMGSLRDDFVFWLSILKRGGYAYGNRNVLASYRVFASSTTGNKKKVMKPQFMVYYKVEKLGLIKSVYYFINWAINGFFKYK
;
A
#
# COMPACT_ATOMS: atom_id res chain seq x y z
N MET A 1 18.72 11.17 0.12
CA MET A 1 17.91 10.23 -0.70
C MET A 1 18.62 10.02 -2.03
N LYS A 2 18.54 8.83 -2.60
CA LYS A 2 19.10 8.56 -3.95
C LYS A 2 18.02 8.85 -4.99
N ASP A 3 18.32 9.76 -5.90
CA ASP A 3 17.42 10.14 -7.00
C ASP A 3 16.99 8.99 -7.83
N ASN A 4 16.12 8.67 -8.46
CA ASN A 4 15.77 7.50 -9.27
C ASN A 4 15.79 6.14 -8.56
N LEU A 5 16.16 6.01 -7.29
CA LEU A 5 16.02 4.77 -6.56
C LEU A 5 14.57 4.65 -6.04
N ILE A 6 13.95 3.49 -6.30
CA ILE A 6 12.64 3.15 -5.77
C ILE A 6 12.84 2.20 -4.59
N SER A 7 12.32 2.55 -3.43
CA SER A 7 12.31 1.68 -2.26
C SER A 7 10.96 1.00 -2.11
N ILE A 8 11.00 -0.31 -1.95
CA ILE A 8 9.81 -1.16 -1.76
C ILE A 8 9.82 -1.62 -0.32
N VAL A 9 8.77 -1.31 0.43
CA VAL A 9 8.61 -1.75 1.82
C VAL A 9 7.54 -2.84 1.89
N THR A 10 7.95 -4.01 2.39
CA THR A 10 7.09 -5.19 2.49
C THR A 10 6.97 -5.64 3.94
N PRO A 11 5.84 -5.37 4.63
CA PRO A 11 5.57 -5.99 5.91
C PRO A 11 5.25 -7.48 5.70
N MET A 12 5.80 -8.35 6.55
CA MET A 12 5.57 -9.79 6.50
C MET A 12 5.27 -10.35 7.89
N TYR A 13 4.20 -11.12 8.00
CA TYR A 13 3.88 -11.91 9.17
C TYR A 13 3.24 -13.23 8.75
N ASN A 14 3.92 -14.36 9.02
CA ASN A 14 3.53 -15.70 8.57
C ASN A 14 3.28 -15.75 7.06
N GLY A 15 4.28 -15.28 6.28
CA GLY A 15 4.21 -15.09 4.84
C GLY A 15 4.72 -16.27 4.01
N GLU A 16 5.07 -17.41 4.60
CA GLU A 16 5.73 -18.56 3.95
C GLU A 16 5.07 -18.95 2.62
N LYS A 17 3.75 -18.90 2.54
CA LYS A 17 2.98 -19.37 1.40
C LYS A 17 3.11 -18.50 0.15
N TYR A 18 3.34 -17.19 0.32
CA TYR A 18 3.21 -16.24 -0.78
C TYR A 18 4.41 -15.31 -0.97
N VAL A 19 5.26 -15.13 0.05
CA VAL A 19 6.37 -14.19 0.00
C VAL A 19 7.34 -14.44 -1.15
N GLU A 20 7.51 -15.69 -1.56
CA GLU A 20 8.34 -16.04 -2.70
C GLU A 20 7.77 -15.49 -4.02
N GLU A 21 6.45 -15.61 -4.25
CA GLU A 21 5.79 -15.03 -5.41
C GLU A 21 5.90 -13.50 -5.42
N THR A 22 5.74 -12.87 -4.25
CA THR A 22 5.92 -11.44 -4.07
C THR A 22 7.33 -11.00 -4.48
N ILE A 23 8.39 -11.65 -3.96
CA ILE A 23 9.79 -11.36 -4.30
C ILE A 23 10.04 -11.57 -5.80
N GLN A 24 9.57 -12.68 -6.36
CA GLN A 24 9.73 -12.98 -7.78
C GLN A 24 9.10 -11.91 -8.68
N SER A 25 7.98 -11.30 -8.27
CA SER A 25 7.35 -10.22 -9.01
C SER A 25 8.21 -8.94 -9.03
N VAL A 26 8.97 -8.69 -7.96
CA VAL A 26 9.91 -7.56 -7.87
C VAL A 26 11.19 -7.84 -8.69
N LEU A 27 11.71 -9.05 -8.65
CA LEU A 27 12.88 -9.45 -9.45
C LEU A 27 12.61 -9.36 -10.96
N LYS A 28 11.37 -9.53 -11.39
CA LYS A 28 10.94 -9.44 -12.80
C LYS A 28 10.65 -8.01 -13.28
N GLN A 29 10.81 -7.00 -12.43
CA GLN A 29 10.53 -5.61 -12.83
C GLN A 29 11.49 -5.13 -13.93
N THR A 30 10.91 -4.46 -14.93
CA THR A 30 11.68 -3.87 -16.05
C THR A 30 12.57 -2.71 -15.60
N TYR A 31 12.17 -1.98 -14.57
CA TYR A 31 12.98 -0.95 -13.95
C TYR A 31 13.99 -1.53 -12.96
N PRO A 32 15.31 -1.41 -13.18
CA PRO A 32 16.30 -2.16 -12.39
C PRO A 32 16.76 -1.48 -11.09
N ASN A 33 16.54 -0.15 -10.94
CA ASN A 33 17.09 0.63 -9.84
C ASN A 33 16.12 0.70 -8.65
N TRP A 34 16.00 -0.41 -7.93
CA TRP A 34 15.16 -0.55 -6.74
C TRP A 34 15.90 -1.21 -5.57
N GLU A 35 15.41 -1.01 -4.39
CA GLU A 35 15.70 -1.81 -3.19
C GLU A 35 14.40 -2.32 -2.59
N MET A 36 14.42 -3.50 -1.97
CA MET A 36 13.29 -4.09 -1.28
C MET A 36 13.65 -4.36 0.18
N VAL A 37 12.93 -3.72 1.09
CA VAL A 37 13.08 -3.89 2.53
C VAL A 37 11.89 -4.69 3.05
N ILE A 38 12.11 -5.97 3.32
CA ILE A 38 11.11 -6.87 3.89
C ILE A 38 11.27 -6.84 5.41
N VAL A 39 10.18 -6.55 6.11
CA VAL A 39 10.17 -6.48 7.58
C VAL A 39 9.35 -7.65 8.12
N ASP A 40 10.05 -8.62 8.67
CA ASP A 40 9.44 -9.74 9.39
C ASP A 40 8.94 -9.27 10.77
N ASP A 41 7.63 -9.25 10.94
CA ASP A 41 6.94 -8.83 12.15
C ASP A 41 6.74 -10.01 13.13
N GLY A 42 7.80 -10.81 13.34
CA GLY A 42 7.84 -11.90 14.30
C GLY A 42 7.11 -13.16 13.84
N SER A 43 7.30 -13.56 12.59
CA SER A 43 6.72 -14.78 11.99
C SER A 43 7.09 -16.04 12.75
N LYS A 44 6.20 -17.04 12.69
CA LYS A 44 6.38 -18.37 13.28
C LYS A 44 6.58 -19.47 12.24
N ASP A 45 6.42 -19.11 10.95
CA ASP A 45 6.59 -19.99 9.79
C ASP A 45 8.00 -19.84 9.17
N ASN A 46 8.21 -20.46 8.01
CA ASN A 46 9.49 -20.40 7.28
C ASN A 46 9.64 -19.17 6.37
N GLY A 47 8.70 -18.23 6.38
CA GLY A 47 8.76 -17.01 5.56
C GLY A 47 10.10 -16.27 5.65
N PRO A 48 10.63 -16.00 6.85
CA PRO A 48 11.92 -15.34 7.00
C PRO A 48 13.10 -16.10 6.35
N SER A 49 13.11 -17.43 6.43
CA SER A 49 14.16 -18.26 5.80
C SER A 49 14.10 -18.21 4.27
N ILE A 50 12.91 -18.07 3.69
CA ILE A 50 12.74 -17.85 2.24
C ILE A 50 13.36 -16.52 1.87
N VAL A 51 13.03 -15.44 2.57
CA VAL A 51 13.57 -14.10 2.30
C VAL A 51 15.10 -14.05 2.43
N GLU A 52 15.66 -14.73 3.44
CA GLU A 52 17.13 -14.79 3.64
C GLU A 52 17.85 -15.41 2.44
N LYS A 53 17.31 -16.46 1.82
CA LYS A 53 17.89 -17.05 0.61
C LYS A 53 17.99 -16.04 -0.53
N TYR A 54 16.94 -15.24 -0.73
CA TYR A 54 16.96 -14.19 -1.76
C TYR A 54 17.91 -13.04 -1.40
N ALA A 55 17.95 -12.61 -0.15
CA ALA A 55 18.86 -11.57 0.32
C ALA A 55 20.34 -11.95 0.21
N GLN A 56 20.68 -13.25 0.27
CA GLN A 56 22.03 -13.76 0.06
C GLN A 56 22.48 -13.69 -1.44
N THR A 57 21.52 -13.74 -2.36
CA THR A 57 21.79 -13.77 -3.81
C THR A 57 21.62 -12.42 -4.50
N ASP A 58 20.81 -11.51 -3.92
CA ASP A 58 20.56 -10.17 -4.45
C ASP A 58 20.64 -9.12 -3.31
N ASN A 59 21.69 -8.29 -3.36
CA ASN A 59 21.94 -7.28 -2.33
C ASN A 59 20.93 -6.13 -2.30
N ARG A 60 20.03 -6.04 -3.27
CA ARG A 60 18.89 -5.10 -3.27
C ARG A 60 17.79 -5.52 -2.31
N ILE A 61 17.75 -6.81 -1.89
CA ILE A 61 16.76 -7.36 -0.97
C ILE A 61 17.36 -7.38 0.44
N LYS A 62 16.62 -6.83 1.40
CA LYS A 62 17.03 -6.76 2.81
C LYS A 62 15.93 -7.33 3.69
N LEU A 63 16.29 -8.15 4.65
CA LEU A 63 15.39 -8.63 5.70
C LEU A 63 15.67 -7.88 7.01
N LEU A 64 14.66 -7.24 7.55
CA LEU A 64 14.64 -6.72 8.92
C LEU A 64 13.73 -7.60 9.77
N ARG A 65 14.06 -7.76 11.05
CA ARG A 65 13.23 -8.52 12.00
C ARG A 65 12.82 -7.66 13.17
N GLN A 66 11.61 -7.84 13.63
CA GLN A 66 11.10 -7.20 14.84
C GLN A 66 10.16 -8.14 15.60
N SER A 67 9.88 -7.83 16.86
CA SER A 67 8.78 -8.44 17.58
C SER A 67 7.45 -7.99 16.99
N ASN A 68 6.44 -8.87 16.96
CA ASN A 68 5.14 -8.56 16.37
C ASN A 68 4.53 -7.29 16.97
N ALA A 69 4.34 -6.30 16.13
CA ALA A 69 3.78 -4.98 16.47
C ALA A 69 2.75 -4.49 15.44
N GLY A 70 2.43 -5.33 14.44
CA GLY A 70 1.45 -5.05 13.40
C GLY A 70 2.02 -4.37 12.16
N SER A 71 1.25 -4.40 11.06
CA SER A 71 1.68 -3.95 9.74
C SER A 71 2.13 -2.49 9.69
N SER A 72 1.49 -1.60 10.44
CA SER A 72 1.87 -0.17 10.52
C SER A 72 3.27 0.00 11.11
N ALA A 73 3.59 -0.71 12.20
CA ALA A 73 4.90 -0.67 12.83
C ALA A 73 5.97 -1.29 11.91
N ALA A 74 5.65 -2.40 11.24
CA ALA A 74 6.53 -3.03 10.28
C ALA A 74 6.82 -2.10 9.08
N ARG A 75 5.80 -1.44 8.50
CA ARG A 75 6.00 -0.44 7.44
C ARG A 75 6.85 0.73 7.93
N ASN A 76 6.62 1.24 9.13
CA ASN A 76 7.42 2.31 9.71
C ASN A 76 8.88 1.90 9.93
N ASN A 77 9.12 0.67 10.39
CA ASN A 77 10.48 0.14 10.50
C ASN A 77 11.16 0.09 9.12
N GLY A 78 10.49 -0.42 8.10
CA GLY A 78 10.98 -0.39 6.73
C GLY A 78 11.28 1.03 6.23
N LEU A 79 10.37 1.97 6.45
CA LEU A 79 10.53 3.38 6.05
C LEU A 79 11.76 4.07 6.68
N ARG A 80 12.16 3.67 7.87
CA ARG A 80 13.40 4.20 8.51
C ARG A 80 14.67 3.68 7.87
N HIS A 81 14.61 2.61 7.07
CA HIS A 81 15.77 1.96 6.44
C HIS A 81 15.87 2.16 4.93
N VAL A 82 14.87 2.77 4.29
CA VAL A 82 14.86 3.03 2.85
C VAL A 82 15.73 4.23 2.47
N GLN A 83 16.37 4.14 1.30
CA GLN A 83 17.29 5.15 0.77
C GLN A 83 16.74 5.90 -0.45
N GLY A 84 15.75 5.32 -1.14
CA GLY A 84 15.18 5.86 -2.36
C GLY A 84 14.36 7.13 -2.15
N ARG A 85 14.29 7.94 -3.21
CA ARG A 85 13.39 9.08 -3.30
C ARG A 85 11.93 8.62 -3.43
N PHE A 86 11.71 7.62 -4.28
CA PHE A 86 10.36 7.09 -4.49
C PHE A 86 10.12 5.87 -3.61
N VAL A 87 8.94 5.77 -3.03
CA VAL A 87 8.60 4.66 -2.15
C VAL A 87 7.26 4.04 -2.56
N CYS A 88 7.24 2.71 -2.57
CA CYS A 88 6.08 1.87 -2.76
C CYS A 88 5.93 0.91 -1.58
N PHE A 89 4.71 0.41 -1.40
CA PHE A 89 4.42 -0.67 -0.45
C PHE A 89 3.90 -1.89 -1.20
N LEU A 90 4.37 -3.07 -0.82
CA LEU A 90 3.93 -4.33 -1.38
C LEU A 90 3.74 -5.34 -0.26
N ASP A 91 2.50 -5.74 0.00
CA ASP A 91 2.21 -6.72 1.04
C ASP A 91 2.72 -8.12 0.61
N SER A 92 3.15 -8.94 1.56
CA SER A 92 3.86 -10.21 1.30
C SER A 92 3.01 -11.31 0.68
N ASP A 93 1.75 -11.03 0.37
CA ASP A 93 0.80 -11.92 -0.27
C ASP A 93 0.26 -11.40 -1.62
N ASP A 94 0.73 -10.22 -2.05
CA ASP A 94 0.38 -9.56 -3.30
C ASP A 94 1.55 -9.58 -4.30
N PHE A 95 1.30 -9.21 -5.55
CA PHE A 95 2.35 -9.10 -6.57
C PHE A 95 2.04 -8.04 -7.63
N TRP A 96 3.10 -7.61 -8.32
CA TRP A 96 3.05 -6.61 -9.38
C TRP A 96 3.24 -7.19 -10.77
N GLU A 97 2.69 -6.52 -11.78
CA GLU A 97 3.03 -6.76 -13.18
C GLU A 97 4.47 -6.29 -13.45
N PRO A 98 5.18 -6.87 -14.45
CA PRO A 98 6.61 -6.59 -14.67
C PRO A 98 6.97 -5.13 -14.95
N ASN A 99 6.05 -4.34 -15.44
CA ASN A 99 6.23 -2.92 -15.80
C ASN A 99 5.74 -1.93 -14.72
N PHE A 100 5.35 -2.42 -13.52
CA PHE A 100 4.76 -1.58 -12.48
C PHE A 100 5.68 -0.42 -12.05
N LEU A 101 6.93 -0.72 -11.72
CA LEU A 101 7.85 0.31 -11.21
C LEU A 101 8.18 1.35 -12.27
N GLU A 102 8.41 0.95 -13.51
CA GLU A 102 8.71 1.83 -14.64
C GLU A 102 7.53 2.75 -14.94
N GLU A 103 6.34 2.18 -15.13
CA GLU A 103 5.13 2.97 -15.42
C GLU A 103 4.78 3.94 -14.29
N GLN A 104 4.89 3.53 -13.04
CA GLN A 104 4.60 4.41 -11.91
C GLN A 104 5.64 5.53 -11.76
N LEU A 105 6.93 5.23 -12.01
CA LEU A 105 7.99 6.24 -11.99
C LEU A 105 7.80 7.29 -13.09
N ASP A 106 7.52 6.85 -14.30
CA ASP A 106 7.27 7.76 -15.43
C ASP A 106 6.02 8.59 -15.19
N PHE A 107 4.97 7.97 -14.68
CA PHE A 107 3.70 8.64 -14.42
C PHE A 107 3.82 9.68 -13.30
N ILE A 108 4.52 9.40 -12.20
CA ILE A 108 4.70 10.37 -11.11
C ILE A 108 5.55 11.57 -11.56
N LYS A 109 6.57 11.33 -12.40
CA LYS A 109 7.39 12.38 -13.01
C LYS A 109 6.57 13.23 -14.00
N ALA A 110 5.84 12.59 -14.92
CA ALA A 110 5.00 13.28 -15.91
C ALA A 110 3.90 14.14 -15.27
N LYS A 111 3.31 13.67 -14.17
CA LYS A 111 2.31 14.44 -13.42
C LYS A 111 2.92 15.46 -12.46
N ASN A 112 4.23 15.43 -12.26
CA ASN A 112 4.92 16.22 -11.24
C ASN A 112 4.20 16.12 -9.86
N SER A 113 3.76 14.91 -9.51
CA SER A 113 2.90 14.65 -8.36
C SER A 113 3.68 14.20 -7.13
N ALA A 114 3.08 14.39 -5.96
CA ALA A 114 3.57 13.80 -4.72
C ALA A 114 3.16 12.32 -4.58
N ILE A 115 2.03 11.91 -5.18
CA ILE A 115 1.48 10.55 -5.11
C ILE A 115 0.88 10.17 -6.45
N VAL A 116 1.15 8.95 -6.90
CA VAL A 116 0.41 8.25 -7.96
C VAL A 116 -0.05 6.90 -7.46
N PHE A 117 -1.07 6.33 -8.08
CA PHE A 117 -1.59 5.01 -7.76
C PHE A 117 -2.17 4.38 -9.03
N ALA A 118 -2.25 3.03 -9.07
CA ALA A 118 -2.69 2.33 -10.27
C ALA A 118 -3.91 1.44 -10.02
N SER A 119 -4.52 0.97 -11.12
CA SER A 119 -5.57 -0.04 -11.09
C SER A 119 -4.99 -1.41 -10.77
N TYR A 120 -5.82 -2.31 -10.24
CA TYR A 120 -5.40 -3.67 -9.85
C TYR A 120 -6.52 -4.68 -10.08
N LYS A 121 -6.13 -5.93 -10.32
CA LYS A 121 -7.04 -7.08 -10.33
C LYS A 121 -7.13 -7.72 -8.94
N ARG A 122 -8.21 -8.43 -8.69
CA ARG A 122 -8.45 -9.16 -7.45
C ARG A 122 -8.43 -10.64 -7.71
N ILE A 123 -7.60 -11.36 -6.97
CA ILE A 123 -7.36 -12.79 -7.13
C ILE A 123 -7.69 -13.54 -5.84
N ASN A 124 -8.01 -14.82 -5.94
CA ASN A 124 -8.15 -15.70 -4.78
C ASN A 124 -6.78 -16.26 -4.33
N ALA A 125 -6.81 -17.17 -3.35
CA ALA A 125 -5.61 -17.80 -2.80
C ALA A 125 -4.79 -18.60 -3.87
N GLU A 126 -5.44 -19.07 -4.92
CA GLU A 126 -4.86 -19.83 -6.04
C GLU A 126 -4.43 -18.93 -7.21
N GLY A 127 -4.52 -17.58 -7.08
CA GLY A 127 -4.14 -16.64 -8.14
C GLY A 127 -5.19 -16.43 -9.25
N LYS A 128 -6.39 -17.01 -9.11
CA LYS A 128 -7.47 -16.84 -10.09
C LYS A 128 -8.23 -15.53 -9.86
N GLU A 129 -8.48 -14.78 -10.92
CA GLU A 129 -9.32 -13.56 -10.85
C GLU A 129 -10.75 -13.90 -10.37
N ILE A 130 -11.23 -13.14 -9.38
CA ILE A 130 -12.53 -13.36 -8.74
C ILE A 130 -13.53 -12.23 -8.98
N LEU A 131 -13.06 -11.06 -9.39
CA LEU A 131 -13.87 -9.88 -9.64
C LEU A 131 -13.25 -9.07 -10.79
N LYS A 132 -14.05 -8.25 -11.46
CA LYS A 132 -13.52 -7.28 -12.43
C LYS A 132 -12.42 -6.42 -11.79
N PRO A 133 -11.39 -6.03 -12.55
CA PRO A 133 -10.35 -5.15 -12.06
C PRO A 133 -10.93 -3.86 -11.48
N PHE A 134 -10.35 -3.39 -10.40
CA PHE A 134 -10.67 -2.08 -9.87
C PHE A 134 -9.94 -1.01 -10.68
N ILE A 135 -10.70 -0.24 -11.45
CA ILE A 135 -10.15 0.87 -12.21
C ILE A 135 -10.21 2.13 -11.36
N VAL A 136 -9.05 2.71 -11.11
CA VAL A 136 -8.92 3.91 -10.28
C VAL A 136 -9.42 5.17 -10.98
N PRO A 137 -9.88 6.21 -10.22
CA PRO A 137 -10.18 7.51 -10.79
C PRO A 137 -8.91 8.21 -11.28
N ASP A 138 -9.02 9.09 -12.27
CA ASP A 138 -7.88 9.81 -12.86
C ASP A 138 -7.11 10.66 -11.84
N LYS A 139 -7.79 11.21 -10.86
CA LYS A 139 -7.18 11.96 -9.73
C LYS A 139 -8.08 12.00 -8.52
N VAL A 140 -7.48 12.18 -7.36
CA VAL A 140 -8.18 12.38 -6.10
C VAL A 140 -7.42 13.39 -5.23
N ASN A 141 -8.13 14.27 -4.56
CA ASN A 141 -7.59 15.16 -3.53
C ASN A 141 -8.03 14.69 -2.14
N TYR A 142 -7.65 15.43 -1.09
CA TYR A 142 -8.03 15.12 0.29
C TYR A 142 -9.53 14.92 0.46
N ILE A 143 -10.36 15.83 -0.07
CA ILE A 143 -11.83 15.75 0.04
C ILE A 143 -12.40 14.55 -0.72
N GLY A 144 -11.88 14.26 -1.91
CA GLY A 144 -12.26 13.09 -2.69
C GLY A 144 -11.87 11.79 -2.00
N LEU A 145 -10.69 11.74 -1.39
CA LEU A 145 -10.21 10.57 -0.66
C LEU A 145 -11.06 10.29 0.59
N LEU A 146 -11.47 11.32 1.35
CA LEU A 146 -12.41 11.17 2.47
C LEU A 146 -13.72 10.46 2.06
N LYS A 147 -14.15 10.63 0.80
CA LYS A 147 -15.40 10.04 0.29
C LYS A 147 -15.24 8.62 -0.26
N SER A 148 -14.05 8.18 -0.65
CA SER A 148 -13.93 6.99 -1.52
C SER A 148 -12.89 5.96 -1.12
N CYS A 149 -11.82 6.29 -0.40
CA CYS A 149 -10.69 5.38 -0.13
C CYS A 149 -10.19 4.70 -1.43
N SER A 150 -9.85 5.51 -2.43
CA SER A 150 -9.49 5.02 -3.78
C SER A 150 -8.01 4.67 -3.94
N ILE A 151 -7.13 5.13 -3.06
CA ILE A 151 -5.70 4.83 -3.08
C ILE A 151 -5.45 3.54 -2.31
N SER A 152 -4.94 2.51 -2.98
CA SER A 152 -4.48 1.27 -2.35
C SER A 152 -2.99 1.35 -2.05
N CYS A 153 -2.57 0.83 -0.88
CA CYS A 153 -1.16 0.71 -0.53
C CYS A 153 -0.41 -0.09 -1.59
N LEU A 154 -1.01 -1.17 -2.08
CA LEU A 154 -0.46 -2.07 -3.10
C LEU A 154 0.03 -1.35 -4.37
N THR A 155 -0.66 -0.29 -4.80
CA THR A 155 -0.40 0.34 -6.12
C THR A 155 0.10 1.77 -6.03
N ALA A 156 0.26 2.30 -4.82
CA ALA A 156 0.70 3.67 -4.66
C ALA A 156 2.23 3.80 -4.68
N MET A 157 2.69 4.85 -5.36
CA MET A 157 4.06 5.36 -5.30
C MET A 157 4.04 6.80 -4.83
N TYR A 158 4.91 7.18 -3.90
CA TYR A 158 5.04 8.57 -3.47
C TYR A 158 6.47 9.07 -3.52
N ASP A 159 6.62 10.39 -3.71
CA ASP A 159 7.89 11.10 -3.81
C ASP A 159 8.24 11.74 -2.45
N ARG A 160 9.24 11.17 -1.75
CA ARG A 160 9.70 11.66 -0.44
C ARG A 160 10.27 13.08 -0.48
N GLU A 161 10.80 13.51 -1.61
CA GLU A 161 11.27 14.90 -1.75
C GLU A 161 10.12 15.90 -1.62
N LYS A 162 8.91 15.52 -2.10
CA LYS A 162 7.72 16.37 -2.01
C LYS A 162 6.94 16.19 -0.72
N THR A 163 6.94 14.98 -0.16
CA THR A 163 6.13 14.67 1.03
C THR A 163 6.91 14.86 2.34
N GLY A 164 8.23 14.83 2.28
CA GLY A 164 9.06 14.62 3.46
C GLY A 164 8.88 13.20 4.01
N ASP A 165 9.49 12.94 5.17
CA ASP A 165 9.31 11.67 5.87
C ASP A 165 7.94 11.63 6.54
N VAL A 166 7.10 10.71 6.06
CA VAL A 166 5.76 10.43 6.59
C VAL A 166 5.76 9.02 7.16
N LEU A 167 5.15 8.83 8.32
CA LEU A 167 5.01 7.53 8.97
C LEU A 167 3.54 7.15 9.13
N PHE A 168 3.29 5.85 9.17
CA PHE A 168 1.98 5.31 9.52
C PHE A 168 1.63 5.62 10.98
N ASN A 169 0.35 5.84 11.25
CA ASN A 169 -0.13 5.99 12.61
C ASN A 169 -0.31 4.61 13.26
N GLU A 170 0.66 4.18 14.06
CA GLU A 170 0.67 2.85 14.69
C GLU A 170 -0.52 2.64 15.66
N ALA A 171 -1.08 3.71 16.22
CA ALA A 171 -2.27 3.63 17.07
C ALA A 171 -3.54 3.16 16.33
N MET A 172 -3.51 3.16 14.98
CA MET A 172 -4.60 2.64 14.14
C MET A 172 -4.54 1.10 13.99
N GLY A 173 -3.41 0.48 14.36
CA GLY A 173 -3.15 -0.91 14.02
C GLY A 173 -3.15 -1.14 12.51
N SER A 174 -3.67 -2.30 12.07
CA SER A 174 -3.77 -2.65 10.64
C SER A 174 -5.09 -2.21 9.98
N LEU A 175 -5.92 -1.42 10.69
CA LEU A 175 -7.23 -1.00 10.19
C LEU A 175 -7.22 0.46 9.79
N ARG A 176 -7.26 0.74 8.47
CA ARG A 176 -7.28 2.10 7.91
C ARG A 176 -5.99 2.90 8.08
N ASP A 177 -4.91 2.25 8.43
CA ASP A 177 -3.58 2.85 8.54
C ASP A 177 -3.11 3.46 7.20
N ASP A 178 -3.32 2.76 6.10
CA ASP A 178 -3.06 3.23 4.73
C ASP A 178 -3.90 4.46 4.38
N PHE A 179 -5.19 4.44 4.72
CA PHE A 179 -6.09 5.56 4.47
C PHE A 179 -5.64 6.82 5.22
N VAL A 180 -5.27 6.69 6.49
CA VAL A 180 -4.74 7.80 7.31
C VAL A 180 -3.41 8.30 6.74
N PHE A 181 -2.53 7.39 6.30
CA PHE A 181 -1.25 7.75 5.70
C PHE A 181 -1.44 8.64 4.46
N TRP A 182 -2.29 8.24 3.51
CA TRP A 182 -2.56 9.03 2.30
C TRP A 182 -3.28 10.33 2.60
N LEU A 183 -4.22 10.35 3.55
CA LEU A 183 -4.88 11.58 4.00
C LEU A 183 -3.86 12.59 4.56
N SER A 184 -2.88 12.14 5.35
CA SER A 184 -1.86 13.00 5.95
C SER A 184 -1.03 13.75 4.90
N ILE A 185 -0.74 13.10 3.77
CA ILE A 185 -0.02 13.71 2.66
C ILE A 185 -0.94 14.68 1.90
N LEU A 186 -2.14 14.23 1.50
CA LEU A 186 -3.06 15.04 0.71
C LEU A 186 -3.65 16.23 1.47
N LYS A 187 -3.63 16.21 2.79
CA LYS A 187 -4.04 17.33 3.65
C LYS A 187 -3.17 18.57 3.45
N ARG A 188 -1.93 18.38 2.98
CA ARG A 188 -1.01 19.48 2.63
C ARG A 188 -1.35 20.15 1.30
N GLY A 189 -2.35 19.62 0.58
CA GLY A 189 -2.83 20.12 -0.72
C GLY A 189 -2.43 19.25 -1.90
N GLY A 190 -2.97 19.57 -3.07
CA GLY A 190 -2.68 18.88 -4.32
C GLY A 190 -3.58 17.67 -4.60
N TYR A 191 -3.14 16.89 -5.59
CA TYR A 191 -3.83 15.70 -6.07
C TYR A 191 -2.89 14.50 -6.08
N ALA A 192 -3.41 13.32 -5.77
CA ALA A 192 -2.86 12.04 -6.20
C ALA A 192 -3.47 11.69 -7.57
N TYR A 193 -2.67 11.17 -8.49
CA TYR A 193 -3.11 10.83 -9.85
C TYR A 193 -3.17 9.32 -10.05
N GLY A 194 -4.26 8.86 -10.66
CA GLY A 194 -4.51 7.46 -10.94
C GLY A 194 -4.05 7.04 -12.33
N ASN A 195 -3.18 6.05 -12.40
CA ASN A 195 -2.84 5.32 -13.60
C ASN A 195 -3.91 4.24 -13.82
N ARG A 196 -4.63 4.30 -14.93
CA ARG A 196 -5.74 3.37 -15.21
C ARG A 196 -5.28 1.99 -15.68
N ASN A 197 -3.98 1.80 -15.95
CA ASN A 197 -3.43 0.49 -16.26
C ASN A 197 -3.52 -0.43 -15.05
N VAL A 198 -3.85 -1.70 -15.29
CA VAL A 198 -3.94 -2.74 -14.26
C VAL A 198 -2.53 -3.28 -14.04
N LEU A 199 -1.87 -2.84 -12.98
CA LEU A 199 -0.45 -3.08 -12.75
C LEU A 199 -0.15 -3.96 -11.53
N ALA A 200 -1.18 -4.44 -10.83
CA ALA A 200 -1.01 -5.25 -9.63
C ALA A 200 -2.12 -6.28 -9.45
N SER A 201 -1.82 -7.30 -8.67
CA SER A 201 -2.73 -8.36 -8.25
C SER A 201 -2.89 -8.34 -6.75
N TYR A 202 -4.10 -8.05 -6.29
CA TYR A 202 -4.49 -8.03 -4.88
C TYR A 202 -5.12 -9.37 -4.48
N ARG A 203 -4.51 -10.06 -3.53
CA ARG A 203 -5.00 -11.35 -3.04
C ARG A 203 -6.06 -11.17 -1.96
N VAL A 204 -7.22 -11.77 -2.18
CA VAL A 204 -8.38 -11.69 -1.27
C VAL A 204 -8.59 -13.03 -0.60
N PHE A 205 -8.54 -13.02 0.74
CA PHE A 205 -8.87 -14.18 1.56
C PHE A 205 -10.23 -13.99 2.23
N ALA A 206 -10.91 -15.08 2.54
CA ALA A 206 -12.14 -15.03 3.33
C ALA A 206 -11.91 -14.40 4.73
N SER A 207 -10.69 -14.55 5.27
CA SER A 207 -10.23 -13.95 6.53
C SER A 207 -9.70 -12.53 6.41
N SER A 208 -9.55 -12.00 5.18
CA SER A 208 -9.01 -10.64 4.97
C SER A 208 -9.76 -9.60 5.77
N THR A 209 -9.01 -8.66 6.32
CA THR A 209 -9.52 -7.52 7.09
C THR A 209 -10.57 -6.72 6.29
N THR A 210 -10.36 -6.60 4.98
CA THR A 210 -11.27 -5.92 4.04
C THR A 210 -12.51 -6.75 3.68
N GLY A 211 -12.50 -8.06 3.86
CA GLY A 211 -13.63 -8.95 3.59
C GLY A 211 -14.80 -8.78 4.57
N ASN A 212 -14.53 -8.35 5.80
CA ASN A 212 -15.57 -8.10 6.80
C ASN A 212 -15.88 -6.61 6.94
N LYS A 213 -16.84 -6.14 6.14
CA LYS A 213 -17.27 -4.73 6.12
C LYS A 213 -17.67 -4.20 7.51
N LYS A 214 -18.26 -5.03 8.38
CA LYS A 214 -18.68 -4.62 9.74
C LYS A 214 -17.48 -4.27 10.63
N LYS A 215 -16.38 -5.03 10.52
CA LYS A 215 -15.14 -4.74 11.28
C LYS A 215 -14.52 -3.40 10.92
N VAL A 216 -14.72 -2.93 9.70
CA VAL A 216 -14.09 -1.71 9.17
C VAL A 216 -14.92 -0.45 9.44
N MET A 217 -16.22 -0.56 9.70
CA MET A 217 -17.13 0.59 9.87
C MET A 217 -16.73 1.50 11.05
N LYS A 218 -16.52 0.90 12.24
CA LYS A 218 -16.13 1.67 13.42
C LYS A 218 -14.78 2.34 13.27
N PRO A 219 -13.69 1.66 12.84
CA PRO A 219 -12.42 2.30 12.52
C PRO A 219 -12.55 3.42 11.49
N GLN A 220 -13.31 3.22 10.41
CA GLN A 220 -13.52 4.25 9.39
C GLN A 220 -14.16 5.52 9.97
N PHE A 221 -15.21 5.39 10.77
CA PHE A 221 -15.85 6.52 11.44
C PHE A 221 -14.87 7.23 12.40
N MET A 222 -14.06 6.45 13.13
CA MET A 222 -13.06 6.99 14.07
C MET A 222 -11.96 7.78 13.37
N VAL A 223 -11.58 7.41 12.13
CA VAL A 223 -10.66 8.23 11.33
C VAL A 223 -11.25 9.63 11.14
N TYR A 224 -12.49 9.77 10.70
CA TYR A 224 -13.10 11.08 10.50
C TYR A 224 -13.26 11.89 11.80
N TYR A 225 -13.75 11.23 12.84
CA TYR A 225 -14.12 11.91 14.09
C TYR A 225 -12.92 12.22 14.99
N LYS A 226 -12.02 11.23 15.19
CA LYS A 226 -10.90 11.38 16.14
C LYS A 226 -9.59 11.77 15.47
N VAL A 227 -9.24 11.15 14.33
CA VAL A 227 -7.95 11.38 13.67
C VAL A 227 -7.99 12.70 12.90
N GLU A 228 -8.97 12.85 12.00
CA GLU A 228 -9.13 14.05 11.18
C GLU A 228 -9.85 15.19 11.91
N LYS A 229 -10.48 14.92 13.06
CA LYS A 229 -11.18 15.90 13.93
C LYS A 229 -12.21 16.74 13.17
N LEU A 230 -12.98 16.12 12.27
CA LEU A 230 -13.93 16.81 11.40
C LEU A 230 -15.22 17.25 12.11
N GLY A 231 -15.40 16.86 13.38
CA GLY A 231 -16.68 17.04 14.12
C GLY A 231 -17.74 16.02 13.66
N LEU A 232 -18.83 15.93 14.43
CA LEU A 232 -19.84 14.86 14.24
C LEU A 232 -20.52 14.94 12.86
N ILE A 233 -21.03 16.12 12.47
CA ILE A 233 -21.82 16.30 11.24
C ILE A 233 -21.00 15.91 9.99
N LYS A 234 -19.78 16.44 9.86
CA LYS A 234 -18.91 16.12 8.73
C LYS A 234 -18.48 14.66 8.76
N SER A 235 -18.23 14.07 9.94
CA SER A 235 -17.87 12.67 10.06
C SER A 235 -18.97 11.75 9.58
N VAL A 236 -20.22 12.03 9.93
CA VAL A 236 -21.38 11.30 9.43
C VAL A 236 -21.52 11.47 7.91
N TYR A 237 -21.39 12.69 7.39
CA TYR A 237 -21.46 12.96 5.96
C TYR A 237 -20.43 12.14 5.16
N TYR A 238 -19.15 12.16 5.55
CA TYR A 238 -18.10 11.41 4.86
C TYR A 238 -18.27 9.90 5.03
N PHE A 239 -18.73 9.45 6.19
CA PHE A 239 -18.98 8.03 6.44
C PHE A 239 -20.08 7.48 5.52
N ILE A 240 -21.18 8.21 5.33
CA ILE A 240 -22.26 7.82 4.41
C ILE A 240 -21.73 7.76 2.97
N ASN A 241 -20.98 8.80 2.52
CA ASN A 241 -20.39 8.82 1.18
C ASN A 241 -19.45 7.62 0.96
N TRP A 242 -18.58 7.32 1.93
CA TRP A 242 -17.68 6.18 1.88
C TRP A 242 -18.44 4.84 1.79
N ALA A 243 -19.51 4.68 2.55
CA ALA A 243 -20.31 3.47 2.53
C ALA A 243 -21.01 3.27 1.17
N ILE A 244 -21.56 4.33 0.60
CA ILE A 244 -22.21 4.32 -0.73
C ILE A 244 -21.15 3.98 -1.81
N ASN A 245 -20.03 4.70 -1.86
CA ASN A 245 -18.96 4.45 -2.83
C ASN A 245 -18.34 3.05 -2.67
N GLY A 246 -18.21 2.57 -1.44
CA GLY A 246 -17.75 1.21 -1.15
C GLY A 246 -18.72 0.13 -1.67
N PHE A 247 -20.02 0.39 -1.67
CA PHE A 247 -21.00 -0.55 -2.24
C PHE A 247 -20.83 -0.68 -3.77
N PHE A 248 -20.61 0.42 -4.48
CA PHE A 248 -20.40 0.41 -5.93
C PHE A 248 -19.02 -0.11 -6.35
N LYS A 249 -18.00 0.01 -5.50
CA LYS A 249 -16.64 -0.50 -5.76
C LYS A 249 -16.60 -2.04 -5.86
N TYR A 250 -17.55 -2.75 -5.26
CA TYR A 250 -17.56 -4.21 -5.18
C TYR A 250 -18.70 -4.86 -5.99
N LYS A 251 -19.39 -4.13 -6.83
CA LYS A 251 -20.28 -4.63 -7.88
C LYS A 251 -19.55 -4.68 -9.21
#